data_bd421e79491f1b199670ac87b354b839
#
_entry.id   bd421e79491f1b199670ac87b354b839
#
_cell.length_a   1.000
_cell.length_b   1.000
_cell.length_c   1.000
_cell.angle_alpha   90.00
_cell.angle_beta   90.00
_cell.angle_gamma   90.00
#
_symmetry.space_group_name_H-M   'P 1'
#
loop_
_entity.id
_entity.type
_entity.pdbx_description
1 polymer ?
#
loop_
_entity_poly.entity_id
_entity_poly.type
_entity_poly.pdbx_seq_one_letter_code
_entity_poly.pdbx_strand_id
1 'polypeptide(L)'
;RATRLCSALVLAAAVPLTLPAQQRTSPKQFFGHDIGADYELPNYSKLHQYWIKIAQESDRVVLDTIGLTEEGRPQIMAIVTSPANHRNLARYKDISTRLAKAEGLDSAAAAALARDGKVIFWIDGGLHATEVLGAQQLTETLWQLSSRTDAETVRILDDVVILMAHANPDGMELVSDWYMKESDKLRRTTGTIPRLYEKYAGHDNNRDSYMNALAETRNMSAQLFIEWHPQIMYNHHQTGPTGTVMAAPPYRDPANYWFHPAMITGLDLVGAALNHRFVLEHKPGLTFRQGSNYSTWWNGGLRTTGY
;
A
#
# COMPACT_ATOMS: atom_id res chain seq x y z
N ARG A 1 -79.44 -18.36 -6.85
CA ARG A 1 -78.16 -19.06 -7.09
C ARG A 1 -77.07 -18.04 -7.23
N ALA A 2 -76.25 -17.91 -6.21
CA ALA A 2 -75.10 -17.01 -6.21
C ALA A 2 -73.84 -17.81 -6.50
N THR A 3 -73.17 -17.46 -7.57
CA THR A 3 -71.90 -18.05 -8.00
C THR A 3 -70.73 -17.32 -7.34
N ARG A 4 -69.96 -17.99 -6.47
CA ARG A 4 -68.74 -17.42 -5.84
C ARG A 4 -67.56 -17.68 -6.80
N LEU A 5 -66.96 -16.59 -7.30
CA LEU A 5 -65.65 -16.63 -7.97
C LEU A 5 -64.57 -16.72 -6.89
N CYS A 6 -63.76 -17.77 -6.90
CA CYS A 6 -62.51 -17.86 -6.15
C CYS A 6 -61.38 -17.30 -7.02
N SER A 7 -60.86 -16.13 -6.63
CA SER A 7 -59.62 -15.60 -7.22
C SER A 7 -58.40 -16.24 -6.54
N ALA A 8 -57.66 -17.03 -7.27
CA ALA A 8 -56.39 -17.58 -6.80
C ALA A 8 -55.28 -16.55 -6.98
N LEU A 9 -54.72 -16.06 -5.86
CA LEU A 9 -53.54 -15.22 -5.83
C LEU A 9 -52.29 -16.08 -6.05
N VAL A 10 -51.65 -15.94 -7.22
CA VAL A 10 -50.36 -16.54 -7.47
C VAL A 10 -49.27 -15.64 -6.85
N LEU A 11 -48.69 -16.05 -5.72
CA LEU A 11 -47.53 -15.44 -5.13
C LEU A 11 -46.30 -15.88 -5.97
N ALA A 12 -45.79 -14.99 -6.81
CA ALA A 12 -44.50 -15.20 -7.48
C ALA A 12 -43.37 -14.96 -6.44
N ALA A 13 -42.77 -16.02 -5.96
CA ALA A 13 -41.55 -15.94 -5.14
C ALA A 13 -40.40 -15.44 -6.01
N ALA A 14 -39.97 -14.20 -5.79
CA ALA A 14 -38.73 -13.68 -6.39
C ALA A 14 -37.55 -14.42 -5.75
N VAL A 15 -36.96 -15.36 -6.47
CA VAL A 15 -35.69 -15.96 -6.11
C VAL A 15 -34.61 -14.90 -6.33
N PRO A 16 -33.84 -14.51 -5.31
CA PRO A 16 -32.75 -13.60 -5.52
C PRO A 16 -31.72 -14.29 -6.43
N LEU A 17 -31.53 -13.75 -7.64
CA LEU A 17 -30.43 -14.10 -8.50
C LEU A 17 -29.14 -13.62 -7.81
N THR A 18 -28.48 -14.51 -7.07
CA THR A 18 -27.11 -14.28 -6.64
C THR A 18 -26.24 -14.36 -7.89
N LEU A 19 -25.86 -13.18 -8.41
CA LEU A 19 -24.82 -13.11 -9.42
C LEU A 19 -23.57 -13.79 -8.84
N PRO A 20 -22.91 -14.71 -9.58
CA PRO A 20 -21.68 -15.31 -9.12
C PRO A 20 -20.68 -14.19 -8.82
N ALA A 21 -20.03 -14.26 -7.67
CA ALA A 21 -18.96 -13.30 -7.33
C ALA A 21 -17.98 -13.29 -8.51
N GLN A 22 -17.82 -12.13 -9.13
CA GLN A 22 -16.94 -11.96 -10.28
C GLN A 22 -15.53 -12.36 -9.86
N GLN A 23 -15.00 -13.43 -10.45
CA GLN A 23 -13.68 -13.95 -10.11
C GLN A 23 -12.63 -12.95 -10.60
N ARG A 24 -11.88 -12.33 -9.66
CA ARG A 24 -10.80 -11.41 -10.00
C ARG A 24 -9.64 -12.18 -10.59
N THR A 25 -9.07 -11.68 -11.68
CA THR A 25 -7.91 -12.29 -12.33
C THR A 25 -6.73 -12.33 -11.36
N SER A 26 -6.22 -13.51 -11.04
CA SER A 26 -5.04 -13.62 -10.19
C SER A 26 -3.77 -13.13 -10.90
N PRO A 27 -2.72 -12.74 -10.16
CA PRO A 27 -1.42 -12.41 -10.75
C PRO A 27 -0.90 -13.54 -11.64
N LYS A 28 -0.99 -14.78 -11.19
CA LYS A 28 -0.60 -15.96 -11.97
C LYS A 28 -1.32 -16.08 -13.32
N GLN A 29 -2.62 -15.81 -13.34
CA GLN A 29 -3.40 -15.80 -14.58
C GLN A 29 -2.98 -14.68 -15.54
N PHE A 30 -2.61 -13.54 -15.01
CA PHE A 30 -2.24 -12.36 -15.81
C PHE A 30 -0.80 -12.43 -16.31
N PHE A 31 0.15 -12.76 -15.44
CA PHE A 31 1.58 -12.76 -15.76
C PHE A 31 2.08 -14.09 -16.31
N GLY A 32 1.32 -15.20 -16.13
CA GLY A 32 1.74 -16.55 -16.50
C GLY A 32 2.62 -17.26 -15.47
N HIS A 33 2.95 -16.58 -14.36
CA HIS A 33 3.76 -17.08 -13.24
C HIS A 33 3.28 -16.47 -11.93
N ASP A 34 3.65 -17.06 -10.80
CA ASP A 34 3.37 -16.48 -9.49
C ASP A 34 4.22 -15.21 -9.29
N ILE A 35 3.67 -14.21 -8.59
CA ILE A 35 4.45 -13.04 -8.18
C ILE A 35 5.57 -13.51 -7.22
N GLY A 36 6.78 -13.04 -7.45
CA GLY A 36 7.95 -13.49 -6.71
C GLY A 36 8.54 -14.82 -7.19
N ALA A 37 8.07 -15.36 -8.33
CA ALA A 37 8.68 -16.53 -8.94
C ALA A 37 10.14 -16.26 -9.32
N ASP A 38 10.99 -17.26 -9.12
CA ASP A 38 12.42 -17.15 -9.42
C ASP A 38 12.65 -16.73 -10.87
N TYR A 39 13.52 -15.74 -11.04
CA TYR A 39 13.94 -15.20 -12.33
C TYR A 39 12.85 -14.47 -13.14
N GLU A 40 11.67 -14.25 -12.59
CA GLU A 40 10.58 -13.53 -13.26
C GLU A 40 10.37 -12.16 -12.62
N LEU A 41 10.51 -11.09 -13.42
CA LEU A 41 10.45 -9.73 -12.91
C LEU A 41 9.61 -8.84 -13.85
N PRO A 42 8.29 -8.75 -13.66
CA PRO A 42 7.45 -7.84 -14.43
C PRO A 42 7.88 -6.37 -14.22
N ASN A 43 7.93 -5.61 -15.30
CA ASN A 43 8.20 -4.17 -15.24
C ASN A 43 6.98 -3.36 -14.81
N TYR A 44 7.18 -2.06 -14.57
CA TYR A 44 6.11 -1.16 -14.13
C TYR A 44 4.94 -1.13 -15.11
N SER A 45 5.19 -1.09 -16.40
CA SER A 45 4.14 -1.07 -17.42
C SER A 45 3.20 -2.28 -17.33
N LYS A 46 3.74 -3.47 -17.07
CA LYS A 46 2.93 -4.69 -16.86
C LYS A 46 2.18 -4.66 -15.52
N LEU A 47 2.82 -4.21 -14.45
CA LEU A 47 2.17 -4.06 -13.15
C LEU A 47 1.03 -3.04 -13.21
N HIS A 48 1.24 -1.92 -13.90
CA HIS A 48 0.19 -0.90 -14.13
C HIS A 48 -1.00 -1.48 -14.90
N GLN A 49 -0.77 -2.22 -15.98
CA GLN A 49 -1.85 -2.89 -16.73
C GLN A 49 -2.63 -3.86 -15.84
N TYR A 50 -1.96 -4.60 -14.99
CA TYR A 50 -2.62 -5.48 -14.04
C TYR A 50 -3.47 -4.72 -13.01
N TRP A 51 -2.97 -3.61 -12.47
CA TRP A 51 -3.72 -2.77 -11.54
C TRP A 51 -4.98 -2.20 -12.19
N ILE A 52 -4.89 -1.73 -13.44
CA ILE A 52 -6.06 -1.30 -14.21
C ILE A 52 -7.08 -2.43 -14.34
N LYS A 53 -6.62 -3.65 -14.64
CA LYS A 53 -7.49 -4.81 -14.75
C LYS A 53 -8.21 -5.11 -13.43
N ILE A 54 -7.51 -5.11 -12.32
CA ILE A 54 -8.10 -5.34 -11.00
C ILE A 54 -9.10 -4.26 -10.63
N ALA A 55 -8.81 -2.99 -10.93
CA ALA A 55 -9.76 -1.90 -10.70
C ALA A 55 -11.05 -2.03 -11.52
N GLN A 56 -10.97 -2.61 -12.72
CA GLN A 56 -12.14 -2.92 -13.54
C GLN A 56 -12.96 -4.11 -13.02
N GLU A 57 -12.32 -5.04 -12.33
CA GLU A 57 -12.92 -6.27 -11.81
C GLU A 57 -13.39 -6.17 -10.36
N SER A 58 -13.06 -5.10 -9.64
CA SER A 58 -13.33 -4.98 -8.21
C SER A 58 -13.87 -3.61 -7.83
N ASP A 59 -14.99 -3.59 -7.15
CA ASP A 59 -15.58 -2.39 -6.54
C ASP A 59 -14.87 -1.91 -5.26
N ARG A 60 -13.81 -2.62 -4.85
CA ARG A 60 -12.94 -2.27 -3.71
C ARG A 60 -11.72 -1.44 -4.10
N VAL A 61 -11.47 -1.24 -5.40
CA VAL A 61 -10.25 -0.62 -5.91
C VAL A 61 -10.59 0.52 -6.86
N VAL A 62 -10.05 1.69 -6.57
CA VAL A 62 -10.06 2.85 -7.47
C VAL A 62 -8.62 3.26 -7.72
N LEU A 63 -8.27 3.57 -8.95
CA LEU A 63 -6.95 4.10 -9.30
C LEU A 63 -7.00 5.60 -9.47
N ASP A 64 -5.98 6.27 -8.95
CA ASP A 64 -5.73 7.68 -9.14
C ASP A 64 -4.34 7.88 -9.75
N THR A 65 -4.20 8.82 -10.68
CA THR A 65 -2.90 9.23 -11.20
C THR A 65 -2.41 10.41 -10.40
N ILE A 66 -1.47 10.17 -9.48
CA ILE A 66 -0.98 11.18 -8.55
C ILE A 66 0.03 12.16 -9.16
N GLY A 67 0.45 11.92 -10.38
CA GLY A 67 1.32 12.78 -11.17
C GLY A 67 2.06 12.03 -12.26
N LEU A 68 3.00 12.70 -12.91
CA LEU A 68 3.94 12.08 -13.83
C LEU A 68 5.30 11.92 -13.18
N THR A 69 6.01 10.87 -13.57
CA THR A 69 7.40 10.63 -13.19
C THR A 69 8.35 11.56 -13.97
N GLU A 70 9.62 11.54 -13.63
CA GLU A 70 10.65 12.31 -14.36
C GLU A 70 10.79 11.87 -15.84
N GLU A 71 10.45 10.62 -16.17
CA GLU A 71 10.43 10.12 -17.56
C GLU A 71 9.03 10.22 -18.19
N GLY A 72 8.08 10.88 -17.53
CA GLY A 72 6.74 11.13 -18.06
C GLY A 72 5.77 9.96 -17.96
N ARG A 73 6.04 8.92 -17.16
CA ARG A 73 5.08 7.85 -16.91
C ARG A 73 4.03 8.29 -15.90
N PRO A 74 2.77 7.87 -16.02
CA PRO A 74 1.79 8.04 -14.96
C PRO A 74 2.25 7.32 -13.69
N GLN A 75 2.38 8.04 -12.58
CA GLN A 75 2.54 7.44 -11.26
C GLN A 75 1.15 7.23 -10.67
N ILE A 76 0.78 5.97 -10.49
CA ILE A 76 -0.54 5.61 -10.02
C ILE A 76 -0.55 5.23 -8.54
N MET A 77 -1.67 5.56 -7.91
CA MET A 77 -2.02 5.13 -6.56
C MET A 77 -3.32 4.34 -6.61
N ALA A 78 -3.36 3.19 -5.97
CA ALA A 78 -4.60 2.46 -5.74
C ALA A 78 -5.19 2.87 -4.38
N ILE A 79 -6.46 3.22 -4.37
CA ILE A 79 -7.26 3.44 -3.17
C ILE A 79 -8.08 2.18 -2.95
N VAL A 80 -7.79 1.46 -1.88
CA VAL A 80 -8.37 0.15 -1.58
C VAL A 80 -9.15 0.21 -0.28
N THR A 81 -10.46 -0.02 -0.35
CA THR A 81 -11.36 -0.01 0.80
C THR A 81 -12.69 -0.66 0.44
N SER A 82 -13.65 -0.71 1.38
CA SER A 82 -14.98 -1.23 1.05
C SER A 82 -15.75 -0.31 0.09
N PRO A 83 -16.69 -0.84 -0.71
CA PRO A 83 -17.51 -0.02 -1.60
C PRO A 83 -18.33 1.05 -0.88
N ALA A 84 -18.66 0.82 0.38
CA ALA A 84 -19.33 1.80 1.23
C ALA A 84 -18.43 2.99 1.55
N ASN A 85 -17.15 2.71 1.84
CA ASN A 85 -16.16 3.74 2.11
C ASN A 85 -15.81 4.53 0.85
N HIS A 86 -15.74 3.90 -0.33
CA HIS A 86 -15.50 4.61 -1.60
C HIS A 86 -16.53 5.73 -1.84
N ARG A 87 -17.79 5.52 -1.46
CA ARG A 87 -18.82 6.56 -1.57
C ARG A 87 -18.63 7.74 -0.62
N ASN A 88 -17.76 7.60 0.37
CA ASN A 88 -17.54 8.57 1.44
C ASN A 88 -16.09 9.06 1.55
N LEU A 89 -15.25 8.80 0.53
CA LEU A 89 -13.82 9.14 0.58
C LEU A 89 -13.55 10.61 0.88
N ALA A 90 -14.32 11.53 0.27
CA ALA A 90 -14.17 12.96 0.52
C ALA A 90 -14.39 13.32 2.01
N ARG A 91 -15.36 12.68 2.67
CA ARG A 91 -15.60 12.85 4.11
C ARG A 91 -14.42 12.35 4.94
N TYR A 92 -13.89 11.16 4.63
CA TYR A 92 -12.77 10.60 5.41
C TYR A 92 -11.49 11.40 5.21
N LYS A 93 -11.26 11.92 4.02
CA LYS A 93 -10.16 12.82 3.68
C LYS A 93 -10.27 14.13 4.48
N ASP A 94 -11.45 14.76 4.54
CA ASP A 94 -11.71 15.94 5.35
C ASP A 94 -11.46 15.68 6.84
N ILE A 95 -11.99 14.58 7.37
CA ILE A 95 -11.77 14.19 8.78
C ILE A 95 -10.27 14.04 9.07
N SER A 96 -9.52 13.34 8.23
CA SER A 96 -8.08 13.14 8.40
C SER A 96 -7.35 14.48 8.38
N THR A 97 -7.65 15.35 7.44
CA THR A 97 -7.08 16.69 7.34
C THR A 97 -7.35 17.55 8.57
N ARG A 98 -8.60 17.54 9.06
CA ARG A 98 -8.98 18.31 10.26
C ARG A 98 -8.27 17.79 11.51
N LEU A 99 -8.16 16.47 11.66
CA LEU A 99 -7.42 15.87 12.79
C LEU A 99 -5.91 16.18 12.70
N ALA A 100 -5.34 16.12 11.50
CA ALA A 100 -3.91 16.42 11.31
C ALA A 100 -3.57 17.88 11.60
N LYS A 101 -4.41 18.83 11.18
CA LYS A 101 -4.22 20.26 11.43
C LYS A 101 -4.57 20.67 12.85
N ALA A 102 -5.54 20.00 13.47
CA ALA A 102 -6.06 20.27 14.82
C ALA A 102 -6.53 21.73 15.07
N GLU A 103 -6.69 22.53 14.02
CA GLU A 103 -7.08 23.92 14.11
C GLU A 103 -8.53 24.06 14.62
N GLY A 104 -8.71 24.75 15.73
CA GLY A 104 -10.03 24.98 16.34
C GLY A 104 -10.71 23.73 16.89
N LEU A 105 -10.00 22.63 17.10
CA LEU A 105 -10.55 21.41 17.68
C LEU A 105 -10.23 21.33 19.17
N ASP A 106 -11.29 21.15 19.98
CA ASP A 106 -11.15 20.64 21.34
C ASP A 106 -11.08 19.11 21.36
N SER A 107 -10.75 18.54 22.53
CA SER A 107 -10.63 17.09 22.69
C SER A 107 -11.92 16.33 22.40
N ALA A 108 -13.09 16.91 22.68
CA ALA A 108 -14.38 16.26 22.44
C ALA A 108 -14.70 16.21 20.93
N ALA A 109 -14.46 17.31 20.22
CA ALA A 109 -14.61 17.40 18.76
C ALA A 109 -13.63 16.48 18.05
N ALA A 110 -12.36 16.45 18.48
CA ALA A 110 -11.35 15.53 17.92
C ALA A 110 -11.75 14.07 18.13
N ALA A 111 -12.20 13.69 19.33
CA ALA A 111 -12.68 12.35 19.61
C ALA A 111 -13.93 11.96 18.79
N ALA A 112 -14.82 12.90 18.51
CA ALA A 112 -15.97 12.66 17.63
C ALA A 112 -15.52 12.38 16.19
N LEU A 113 -14.63 13.21 15.64
CA LEU A 113 -14.06 13.01 14.31
C LEU A 113 -13.32 11.67 14.20
N ALA A 114 -12.53 11.30 15.22
CA ALA A 114 -11.82 10.03 15.23
C ALA A 114 -12.76 8.82 15.22
N ARG A 115 -13.90 8.88 15.90
CA ARG A 115 -14.92 7.81 15.85
C ARG A 115 -15.60 7.72 14.49
N ASP A 116 -15.83 8.86 13.84
CA ASP A 116 -16.53 8.95 12.56
C ASP A 116 -15.61 8.66 11.36
N GLY A 117 -14.30 8.82 11.56
CA GLY A 117 -13.28 8.64 10.54
C GLY A 117 -12.95 7.18 10.24
N LYS A 118 -12.05 7.02 9.31
CA LYS A 118 -11.39 5.73 9.01
C LYS A 118 -9.89 5.91 9.14
N VAL A 119 -9.19 4.84 9.46
CA VAL A 119 -7.73 4.85 9.42
C VAL A 119 -7.28 4.99 7.97
N ILE A 120 -6.44 5.95 7.68
CA ILE A 120 -5.76 6.07 6.40
C ILE A 120 -4.40 5.39 6.54
N PHE A 121 -4.17 4.37 5.73
CA PHE A 121 -2.95 3.59 5.75
C PHE A 121 -2.24 3.72 4.39
N TRP A 122 -1.02 4.23 4.40
CA TRP A 122 -0.18 4.31 3.21
C TRP A 122 0.77 3.13 3.13
N ILE A 123 0.89 2.54 1.95
CA ILE A 123 1.89 1.52 1.65
C ILE A 123 2.54 1.83 0.29
N ASP A 124 3.85 1.89 0.27
CA ASP A 124 4.62 2.00 -0.97
C ASP A 124 5.74 0.98 -1.04
N GLY A 125 6.28 0.78 -2.24
CA GLY A 125 7.38 -0.13 -2.48
C GLY A 125 8.11 0.19 -3.79
N GLY A 126 9.33 -0.32 -3.90
CA GLY A 126 10.15 -0.14 -5.07
C GLY A 126 10.81 1.25 -5.19
N LEU A 127 10.98 1.96 -4.09
CA LEU A 127 11.71 3.23 -4.03
C LEU A 127 13.14 3.03 -4.55
N HIS A 128 13.90 2.10 -3.95
CA HIS A 128 15.10 1.58 -4.58
C HIS A 128 14.70 0.49 -5.57
N ALA A 129 14.74 0.77 -6.85
CA ALA A 129 14.20 -0.13 -7.87
C ALA A 129 14.90 -1.50 -7.97
N THR A 130 16.11 -1.61 -7.44
CA THR A 130 16.84 -2.89 -7.31
C THR A 130 16.35 -3.74 -6.14
N GLU A 131 15.58 -3.18 -5.21
CA GLU A 131 14.89 -3.88 -4.12
C GLU A 131 13.52 -4.37 -4.61
N VAL A 132 13.55 -5.34 -5.51
CA VAL A 132 12.40 -5.73 -6.34
C VAL A 132 11.20 -6.28 -5.57
N LEU A 133 11.40 -6.83 -4.36
CA LEU A 133 10.36 -7.49 -3.58
C LEU A 133 9.20 -6.55 -3.25
N GLY A 134 9.49 -5.32 -2.81
CA GLY A 134 8.46 -4.36 -2.38
C GLY A 134 7.45 -4.04 -3.46
N ALA A 135 7.91 -3.82 -4.69
CA ALA A 135 7.05 -3.56 -5.84
C ALA A 135 6.18 -4.78 -6.22
N GLN A 136 6.77 -5.98 -6.20
CA GLN A 136 6.05 -7.22 -6.50
C GLN A 136 5.00 -7.52 -5.43
N GLN A 137 5.35 -7.36 -4.16
CA GLN A 137 4.45 -7.60 -3.03
C GLN A 137 3.21 -6.68 -3.06
N LEU A 138 3.33 -5.43 -3.51
CA LEU A 138 2.16 -4.55 -3.67
C LEU A 138 1.12 -5.16 -4.61
N THR A 139 1.56 -5.79 -5.69
CA THR A 139 0.66 -6.42 -6.67
C THR A 139 -0.09 -7.61 -6.09
N GLU A 140 0.59 -8.47 -5.34
CA GLU A 140 -0.03 -9.58 -4.62
C GLU A 140 -1.00 -9.08 -3.56
N THR A 141 -0.61 -8.05 -2.80
CA THR A 141 -1.46 -7.46 -1.76
C THR A 141 -2.73 -6.84 -2.35
N LEU A 142 -2.62 -6.14 -3.47
CA LEU A 142 -3.78 -5.57 -4.17
C LEU A 142 -4.77 -6.67 -4.60
N TRP A 143 -4.26 -7.77 -5.16
CA TRP A 143 -5.11 -8.89 -5.54
C TRP A 143 -5.80 -9.52 -4.33
N GLN A 144 -5.07 -9.77 -3.25
CA GLN A 144 -5.66 -10.37 -2.05
C GLN A 144 -6.73 -9.49 -1.43
N LEU A 145 -6.49 -8.19 -1.26
CA LEU A 145 -7.46 -7.25 -0.72
C LEU A 145 -8.70 -7.11 -1.62
N SER A 146 -8.52 -7.18 -2.95
CA SER A 146 -9.63 -7.08 -3.89
C SER A 146 -10.47 -8.35 -4.00
N SER A 147 -9.90 -9.54 -3.74
CA SER A 147 -10.52 -10.83 -4.03
C SER A 147 -10.99 -11.60 -2.79
N ARG A 148 -10.32 -11.47 -1.64
CA ARG A 148 -10.64 -12.23 -0.42
C ARG A 148 -11.94 -11.76 0.21
N THR A 149 -12.69 -12.73 0.77
CA THR A 149 -14.02 -12.51 1.37
C THR A 149 -14.09 -13.01 2.82
N ASP A 150 -12.96 -13.41 3.40
CA ASP A 150 -12.90 -13.78 4.81
C ASP A 150 -13.19 -12.59 5.72
N ALA A 151 -13.67 -12.87 6.93
CA ALA A 151 -14.14 -11.86 7.87
C ALA A 151 -13.07 -10.83 8.24
N GLU A 152 -11.79 -11.24 8.30
CA GLU A 152 -10.68 -10.33 8.61
C GLU A 152 -10.47 -9.32 7.48
N THR A 153 -10.39 -9.79 6.22
CA THR A 153 -10.23 -8.91 5.06
C THR A 153 -11.40 -7.92 4.93
N VAL A 154 -12.63 -8.40 5.10
CA VAL A 154 -13.83 -7.54 5.05
C VAL A 154 -13.76 -6.47 6.13
N ARG A 155 -13.47 -6.84 7.39
CA ARG A 155 -13.33 -5.90 8.50
C ARG A 155 -12.24 -4.86 8.25
N ILE A 156 -11.07 -5.27 7.74
CA ILE A 156 -9.99 -4.34 7.39
C ILE A 156 -10.48 -3.31 6.36
N LEU A 157 -11.12 -3.77 5.30
CA LEU A 157 -11.63 -2.87 4.26
C LEU A 157 -12.76 -1.95 4.73
N ASP A 158 -13.54 -2.38 5.73
CA ASP A 158 -14.58 -1.53 6.32
C ASP A 158 -14.00 -0.46 7.27
N ASP A 159 -12.89 -0.74 7.95
CA ASP A 159 -12.30 0.15 8.94
C ASP A 159 -11.16 1.03 8.39
N VAL A 160 -10.58 0.67 7.25
CA VAL A 160 -9.35 1.27 6.72
C VAL A 160 -9.52 1.70 5.26
N VAL A 161 -8.98 2.86 4.93
CA VAL A 161 -8.69 3.29 3.55
C VAL A 161 -7.20 3.06 3.30
N ILE A 162 -6.87 2.14 2.42
CA ILE A 162 -5.50 1.78 2.09
C ILE A 162 -5.09 2.49 0.81
N LEU A 163 -4.00 3.24 0.86
CA LEU A 163 -3.40 3.93 -0.27
C LEU A 163 -2.12 3.19 -0.66
N MET A 164 -2.05 2.68 -1.88
CA MET A 164 -0.93 1.88 -2.36
C MET A 164 -0.29 2.56 -3.57
N ALA A 165 1.03 2.78 -3.54
CA ALA A 165 1.75 3.43 -4.63
C ALA A 165 3.08 2.75 -4.95
N HIS A 166 3.45 2.73 -6.23
CA HIS A 166 4.82 2.42 -6.64
C HIS A 166 5.65 3.69 -6.53
N ALA A 167 6.70 3.64 -5.70
CA ALA A 167 7.48 4.82 -5.35
C ALA A 167 8.43 5.29 -6.47
N ASN A 168 8.90 4.38 -7.33
CA ASN A 168 9.81 4.68 -8.44
C ASN A 168 9.44 3.90 -9.70
N PRO A 169 8.42 4.33 -10.45
CA PRO A 169 8.00 3.67 -11.69
C PRO A 169 9.09 3.59 -12.75
N ASP A 170 9.86 4.66 -12.93
CA ASP A 170 10.93 4.74 -13.94
C ASP A 170 12.06 3.77 -13.64
N GLY A 171 12.47 3.70 -12.39
CA GLY A 171 13.50 2.76 -11.97
C GLY A 171 13.02 1.32 -12.08
N MET A 172 11.76 1.05 -11.74
CA MET A 172 11.20 -0.29 -11.86
C MET A 172 11.13 -0.76 -13.32
N GLU A 173 10.75 0.11 -14.24
CA GLU A 173 10.78 -0.19 -15.67
C GLU A 173 12.21 -0.53 -16.11
N LEU A 174 13.18 0.34 -15.80
CA LEU A 174 14.58 0.17 -16.17
C LEU A 174 15.19 -1.13 -15.62
N VAL A 175 15.03 -1.37 -14.32
CA VAL A 175 15.66 -2.52 -13.65
C VAL A 175 15.07 -3.83 -14.14
N SER A 176 13.74 -3.89 -14.28
CA SER A 176 13.06 -5.10 -14.74
C SER A 176 13.39 -5.41 -16.19
N ASP A 177 13.37 -4.42 -17.08
CA ASP A 177 13.71 -4.61 -18.49
C ASP A 177 15.16 -5.03 -18.66
N TRP A 178 16.09 -4.44 -17.89
CA TRP A 178 17.49 -4.83 -17.89
C TRP A 178 17.67 -6.28 -17.45
N TYR A 179 17.04 -6.66 -16.34
CA TYR A 179 17.09 -8.01 -15.80
C TYR A 179 16.53 -9.05 -16.78
N MET A 180 15.37 -8.78 -17.36
CA MET A 180 14.67 -9.69 -18.27
C MET A 180 15.29 -9.76 -19.67
N LYS A 181 16.16 -8.82 -20.03
CA LYS A 181 16.89 -8.81 -21.30
C LYS A 181 17.88 -9.97 -21.41
N GLU A 182 18.46 -10.41 -20.29
CA GLU A 182 19.38 -11.55 -20.28
C GLU A 182 18.57 -12.85 -20.44
N SER A 183 18.86 -13.59 -21.49
CA SER A 183 18.17 -14.85 -21.82
C SER A 183 18.53 -15.99 -20.87
N ASP A 184 19.79 -16.04 -20.42
CA ASP A 184 20.25 -17.01 -19.44
C ASP A 184 19.81 -16.57 -18.03
N LYS A 185 18.84 -17.27 -17.49
CA LYS A 185 18.26 -16.96 -16.17
C LYS A 185 19.30 -16.88 -15.05
N LEU A 186 20.35 -17.71 -15.11
CA LEU A 186 21.40 -17.74 -14.10
C LEU A 186 22.37 -16.55 -14.18
N ARG A 187 22.36 -15.83 -15.29
CA ARG A 187 23.18 -14.62 -15.50
C ARG A 187 22.42 -13.33 -15.26
N ARG A 188 21.10 -13.41 -15.04
CA ARG A 188 20.29 -12.24 -14.73
C ARG A 188 20.77 -11.56 -13.45
N THR A 189 20.87 -10.23 -13.48
CA THR A 189 21.32 -9.45 -12.33
C THR A 189 20.70 -8.05 -12.35
N THR A 190 20.40 -7.52 -11.18
CA THR A 190 19.99 -6.13 -10.95
C THR A 190 21.18 -5.22 -10.61
N GLY A 191 22.40 -5.80 -10.49
CA GLY A 191 23.57 -5.08 -9.98
C GLY A 191 24.34 -4.28 -11.03
N THR A 192 24.09 -4.47 -12.33
CA THR A 192 24.84 -3.85 -13.43
C THR A 192 23.93 -3.07 -14.38
N ILE A 193 22.93 -2.38 -13.85
CA ILE A 193 22.03 -1.54 -14.65
C ILE A 193 22.82 -0.44 -15.38
N PRO A 194 22.42 -0.03 -16.61
CA PRO A 194 23.23 0.83 -17.48
C PRO A 194 23.29 2.30 -17.03
N ARG A 195 22.41 2.73 -16.13
CA ARG A 195 22.35 4.08 -15.57
C ARG A 195 21.69 4.03 -14.19
N LEU A 196 21.68 5.15 -13.48
CA LEU A 196 20.92 5.27 -12.23
C LEU A 196 19.44 4.96 -12.47
N TYR A 197 18.80 4.33 -11.50
CA TYR A 197 17.37 4.00 -11.55
C TYR A 197 16.48 5.18 -11.15
N GLU A 198 17.04 6.31 -10.78
CA GLU A 198 16.36 7.58 -10.60
C GLU A 198 17.04 8.66 -11.44
N LYS A 199 16.36 9.77 -11.69
CA LYS A 199 16.99 10.95 -12.25
C LYS A 199 18.06 11.47 -11.29
N TYR A 200 19.23 11.81 -11.83
CA TYR A 200 20.30 12.35 -11.02
C TYR A 200 19.89 13.68 -10.37
N ALA A 201 19.87 13.70 -9.05
CA ALA A 201 19.54 14.84 -8.22
C ALA A 201 20.62 15.18 -7.18
N GLY A 202 21.79 14.52 -7.26
CA GLY A 202 22.90 14.70 -6.33
C GLY A 202 22.79 13.88 -5.04
N HIS A 203 21.72 13.10 -4.88
CA HIS A 203 21.45 12.25 -3.71
C HIS A 203 20.59 11.06 -4.10
N ASP A 204 20.55 10.07 -3.24
CA ASP A 204 19.67 8.91 -3.30
C ASP A 204 18.20 9.35 -3.22
N ASN A 205 17.30 8.70 -3.98
CA ASN A 205 15.87 9.02 -3.94
C ASN A 205 15.24 8.79 -2.55
N ASN A 206 15.79 7.89 -1.74
CA ASN A 206 15.43 7.73 -0.34
C ASN A 206 16.03 8.82 0.58
N ARG A 207 16.61 9.86 0.01
CA ARG A 207 17.05 11.08 0.71
C ARG A 207 16.36 12.32 0.18
N ASP A 208 15.29 12.14 -0.60
CA ASP A 208 14.61 13.24 -1.30
C ASP A 208 13.36 13.74 -0.58
N SER A 209 12.84 13.04 0.42
CA SER A 209 11.55 13.31 1.06
C SER A 209 11.41 14.70 1.69
N TYR A 210 12.52 15.33 2.10
CA TYR A 210 12.53 16.70 2.63
C TYR A 210 12.87 17.75 1.56
N MET A 211 13.54 17.34 0.49
CA MET A 211 13.96 18.24 -0.61
C MET A 211 12.91 18.29 -1.73
N ASN A 212 12.22 17.19 -1.99
CA ASN A 212 11.23 17.06 -3.06
C ASN A 212 11.81 17.47 -4.43
N ALA A 213 13.06 17.08 -4.71
CA ALA A 213 13.75 17.38 -5.97
C ALA A 213 13.21 16.51 -7.14
N LEU A 214 12.81 15.28 -6.84
CA LEU A 214 12.28 14.34 -7.82
C LEU A 214 10.77 14.48 -7.98
N ALA A 215 10.26 14.26 -9.19
CA ALA A 215 8.83 14.33 -9.48
C ALA A 215 8.04 13.28 -8.67
N GLU A 216 8.55 12.06 -8.59
CA GLU A 216 7.93 10.96 -7.84
C GLU A 216 7.78 11.31 -6.36
N THR A 217 8.79 11.93 -5.77
CA THR A 217 8.75 12.37 -4.37
C THR A 217 7.72 13.47 -4.18
N ARG A 218 7.67 14.46 -5.07
CA ARG A 218 6.65 15.53 -5.03
C ARG A 218 5.24 14.97 -5.11
N ASN A 219 5.02 14.02 -6.02
CA ASN A 219 3.71 13.37 -6.19
C ASN A 219 3.28 12.65 -4.91
N MET A 220 4.17 11.84 -4.32
CA MET A 220 3.87 11.14 -3.06
C MET A 220 3.71 12.11 -1.89
N SER A 221 4.59 13.09 -1.76
CA SER A 221 4.51 14.10 -0.68
C SER A 221 3.20 14.88 -0.71
N ALA A 222 2.68 15.20 -1.90
CA ALA A 222 1.38 15.84 -2.04
C ALA A 222 0.26 14.95 -1.47
N GLN A 223 0.29 13.64 -1.74
CA GLN A 223 -0.71 12.71 -1.19
C GLN A 223 -0.58 12.57 0.33
N LEU A 224 0.64 12.44 0.81
CA LEU A 224 0.92 12.15 2.22
C LEU A 224 0.65 13.36 3.13
N PHE A 225 1.09 14.56 2.73
CA PHE A 225 1.11 15.73 3.61
C PHE A 225 0.04 16.77 3.32
N ILE A 226 -0.58 16.73 2.12
CA ILE A 226 -1.57 17.73 1.73
C ILE A 226 -2.95 17.09 1.59
N GLU A 227 -3.00 15.90 0.96
CA GLU A 227 -4.27 15.33 0.54
C GLU A 227 -4.88 14.36 1.56
N TRP A 228 -4.11 13.42 2.11
CA TRP A 228 -4.67 12.30 2.88
C TRP A 228 -4.27 12.25 4.34
N HIS A 229 -3.09 12.74 4.73
CA HIS A 229 -2.57 12.71 6.10
C HIS A 229 -2.70 11.32 6.76
N PRO A 230 -2.08 10.26 6.22
CA PRO A 230 -2.21 8.91 6.75
C PRO A 230 -1.67 8.81 8.19
N GLN A 231 -2.35 8.00 9.01
CA GLN A 231 -1.93 7.74 10.38
C GLN A 231 -0.80 6.71 10.45
N ILE A 232 -0.71 5.84 9.45
CA ILE A 232 0.33 4.81 9.35
C ILE A 232 0.90 4.86 7.94
N MET A 233 2.23 4.87 7.86
CA MET A 233 2.97 4.73 6.62
C MET A 233 3.85 3.49 6.70
N TYR A 234 3.73 2.62 5.70
CA TYR A 234 4.63 1.49 5.48
C TYR A 234 5.41 1.71 4.18
N ASN A 235 6.65 2.11 4.31
CA ASN A 235 7.60 2.22 3.20
C ASN A 235 8.40 0.92 3.12
N HIS A 236 8.24 0.17 2.03
CA HIS A 236 8.82 -1.14 1.89
C HIS A 236 10.22 -1.07 1.27
N HIS A 237 11.20 -1.44 2.04
CA HIS A 237 12.59 -1.66 1.61
C HIS A 237 12.97 -3.13 1.68
N GLN A 238 14.01 -3.49 0.97
CA GLN A 238 14.60 -4.82 0.99
C GLN A 238 15.98 -4.73 1.62
N THR A 239 16.03 -4.81 2.94
CA THR A 239 17.26 -4.72 3.74
C THR A 239 17.09 -5.53 5.04
N GLY A 240 18.16 -5.69 5.78
CA GLY A 240 18.14 -6.30 7.09
C GLY A 240 19.25 -7.33 7.26
N PRO A 241 19.38 -7.94 8.45
CA PRO A 241 20.33 -9.04 8.68
C PRO A 241 20.04 -10.21 7.75
N THR A 242 21.06 -10.94 7.37
CA THR A 242 20.91 -12.19 6.59
C THR A 242 19.93 -13.14 7.28
N GLY A 243 18.98 -13.68 6.51
CA GLY A 243 17.92 -14.55 7.01
C GLY A 243 16.67 -13.83 7.54
N THR A 244 16.68 -12.50 7.55
CA THR A 244 15.48 -11.72 7.88
C THR A 244 14.54 -11.68 6.68
N VAL A 245 13.26 -12.02 6.92
CA VAL A 245 12.17 -11.85 5.96
C VAL A 245 11.53 -10.48 6.15
N MET A 246 11.34 -10.06 7.40
CA MET A 246 10.76 -8.76 7.74
C MET A 246 11.44 -8.19 8.98
N ALA A 247 11.81 -6.92 8.91
CA ALA A 247 12.23 -6.14 10.07
C ALA A 247 11.04 -5.31 10.56
N ALA A 248 10.53 -5.63 11.74
CA ALA A 248 9.40 -4.93 12.34
C ALA A 248 9.86 -3.76 13.23
N PRO A 249 9.05 -2.66 13.31
CA PRO A 249 9.37 -1.58 14.23
C PRO A 249 9.44 -2.08 15.70
N PRO A 250 10.06 -1.33 16.61
CA PRO A 250 10.52 0.05 16.49
C PRO A 250 11.91 0.25 15.88
N TYR A 251 12.56 -0.72 15.32
CA TYR A 251 13.86 -0.72 14.63
C TYR A 251 15.07 -0.36 15.48
N ARG A 252 14.93 0.44 16.51
CA ARG A 252 16.02 0.80 17.43
C ARG A 252 15.51 1.12 18.81
N ASP A 253 16.39 0.90 19.79
CA ASP A 253 16.23 1.25 21.18
C ASP A 253 17.60 1.78 21.70
N PRO A 254 17.68 3.00 22.26
CA PRO A 254 16.59 3.94 22.49
C PRO A 254 16.08 4.59 21.20
N ALA A 255 14.80 4.98 21.20
CA ALA A 255 14.20 5.71 20.09
C ALA A 255 14.83 7.11 19.94
N ASN A 256 14.61 7.74 18.79
CA ASN A 256 15.04 9.12 18.59
C ASN A 256 14.26 10.04 19.54
N TYR A 257 14.96 10.91 20.25
CA TYR A 257 14.38 11.81 21.26
C TYR A 257 13.47 12.91 20.67
N TRP A 258 13.51 13.13 19.37
CA TRP A 258 12.57 14.02 18.67
C TRP A 258 11.20 13.41 18.45
N PHE A 259 11.06 12.09 18.61
CA PHE A 259 9.77 11.44 18.42
C PHE A 259 8.85 11.74 19.59
N HIS A 260 7.61 12.12 19.26
CA HIS A 260 6.58 12.19 20.26
C HIS A 260 6.38 10.81 20.92
N PRO A 261 6.20 10.73 22.25
CA PRO A 261 6.04 9.44 22.95
C PRO A 261 4.94 8.54 22.37
N ALA A 262 3.83 9.11 21.89
CA ALA A 262 2.76 8.35 21.25
C ALA A 262 3.20 7.66 19.95
N MET A 263 4.15 8.24 19.18
CA MET A 263 4.71 7.59 18.00
C MET A 263 5.53 6.36 18.38
N ILE A 264 6.35 6.48 19.43
CA ILE A 264 7.17 5.36 19.93
C ILE A 264 6.28 4.22 20.37
N THR A 265 5.25 4.53 21.16
CA THR A 265 4.25 3.54 21.61
C THR A 265 3.50 2.91 20.44
N GLY A 266 3.15 3.71 19.42
CA GLY A 266 2.52 3.22 18.20
C GLY A 266 3.42 2.27 17.41
N LEU A 267 4.71 2.58 17.29
CA LEU A 267 5.69 1.69 16.66
C LEU A 267 5.86 0.38 17.42
N ASP A 268 5.91 0.44 18.75
CA ASP A 268 5.94 -0.76 19.60
C ASP A 268 4.71 -1.63 19.41
N LEU A 269 3.52 -1.02 19.35
CA LEU A 269 2.27 -1.75 19.13
C LEU A 269 2.25 -2.45 17.77
N VAL A 270 2.64 -1.75 16.70
CA VAL A 270 2.71 -2.34 15.36
C VAL A 270 3.72 -3.49 15.31
N GLY A 271 4.92 -3.29 15.89
CA GLY A 271 5.95 -4.33 15.94
C GLY A 271 5.52 -5.56 16.72
N ALA A 272 4.87 -5.37 17.85
CA ALA A 272 4.34 -6.48 18.66
C ALA A 272 3.23 -7.24 17.90
N ALA A 273 2.33 -6.53 17.22
CA ALA A 273 1.26 -7.14 16.42
C ALA A 273 1.82 -7.97 15.27
N LEU A 274 2.81 -7.45 14.53
CA LEU A 274 3.49 -8.18 13.46
C LEU A 274 4.18 -9.44 13.98
N ASN A 275 4.93 -9.31 15.08
CA ASN A 275 5.61 -10.46 15.68
C ASN A 275 4.61 -11.54 16.11
N HIS A 276 3.55 -11.15 16.79
CA HIS A 276 2.50 -12.07 17.22
C HIS A 276 1.86 -12.78 16.02
N ARG A 277 1.57 -12.07 14.93
CA ARG A 277 0.98 -12.64 13.72
C ARG A 277 1.91 -13.66 13.06
N PHE A 278 3.21 -13.36 12.94
CA PHE A 278 4.19 -14.29 12.38
C PHE A 278 4.28 -15.57 13.19
N VAL A 279 4.27 -15.46 14.53
CA VAL A 279 4.27 -16.63 15.43
C VAL A 279 3.02 -17.48 15.24
N LEU A 280 1.84 -16.87 15.22
CA LEU A 280 0.56 -17.58 15.04
C LEU A 280 0.47 -18.30 13.68
N GLU A 281 1.05 -17.71 12.64
CA GLU A 281 1.06 -18.31 11.31
C GLU A 281 2.26 -19.22 11.03
N HIS A 282 3.07 -19.50 12.05
CA HIS A 282 4.29 -20.32 11.94
C HIS A 282 5.27 -19.84 10.87
N LYS A 283 5.36 -18.51 10.65
CA LYS A 283 6.26 -17.89 9.69
C LYS A 283 7.55 -17.45 10.38
N PRO A 284 8.71 -18.01 10.00
CA PRO A 284 10.00 -17.56 10.53
C PRO A 284 10.48 -16.29 9.86
N GLY A 285 11.54 -15.67 10.41
CA GLY A 285 12.31 -14.62 9.74
C GLY A 285 11.87 -13.19 10.07
N LEU A 286 11.01 -12.98 11.07
CA LEU A 286 10.74 -11.65 11.57
C LEU A 286 11.80 -11.26 12.61
N THR A 287 12.41 -10.08 12.45
CA THR A 287 13.25 -9.46 13.48
C THR A 287 12.48 -8.32 14.16
N PHE A 288 12.73 -8.16 15.46
CA PHE A 288 12.02 -7.21 16.28
C PHE A 288 12.99 -6.54 17.26
N ARG A 289 12.92 -5.22 17.42
CA ARG A 289 13.83 -4.42 18.27
C ARG A 289 15.29 -4.57 17.93
N GLN A 290 15.62 -4.84 16.69
CA GLN A 290 17.00 -4.92 16.25
C GLN A 290 17.63 -3.54 16.16
N GLY A 291 18.88 -3.44 16.62
CA GLY A 291 19.73 -2.32 16.30
C GLY A 291 19.81 -2.16 14.78
N SER A 292 19.15 -1.17 14.26
CA SER A 292 19.16 -0.94 12.82
C SER A 292 20.36 -0.10 12.42
N ASN A 293 20.76 -0.21 11.17
CA ASN A 293 21.74 0.66 10.53
C ASN A 293 21.20 2.09 10.33
N TYR A 294 19.95 2.35 10.71
CA TYR A 294 19.35 3.67 10.58
C TYR A 294 19.92 4.62 11.62
N SER A 295 20.55 5.68 11.14
CA SER A 295 21.01 6.72 12.05
C SER A 295 19.83 7.41 12.72
N THR A 296 19.99 7.82 13.97
CA THR A 296 19.02 8.66 14.68
C THR A 296 18.66 9.90 13.90
N TRP A 297 19.64 10.47 13.26
CA TRP A 297 19.50 11.69 12.48
C TRP A 297 18.53 11.50 11.31
N TRP A 298 18.72 10.45 10.52
CA TRP A 298 17.92 10.22 9.33
C TRP A 298 16.46 9.88 9.66
N ASN A 299 16.26 8.89 10.51
CA ASN A 299 14.92 8.50 10.93
C ASN A 299 14.18 9.64 11.66
N GLY A 300 14.92 10.52 12.36
CA GLY A 300 14.36 11.72 12.96
C GLY A 300 13.79 12.69 11.92
N GLY A 301 14.53 12.97 10.86
CA GLY A 301 14.16 13.96 9.86
C GLY A 301 12.84 13.61 9.14
N LEU A 302 12.64 12.36 8.77
CA LEU A 302 11.42 11.91 8.09
C LEU A 302 10.21 11.84 9.00
N ARG A 303 10.39 11.38 10.23
CA ARG A 303 9.29 11.00 11.11
C ARG A 303 8.89 12.11 12.09
N THR A 304 9.67 13.15 12.22
CA THR A 304 9.29 14.35 12.95
C THR A 304 8.35 15.27 12.17
N THR A 305 8.15 15.00 10.88
CA THR A 305 7.22 15.75 10.04
C THR A 305 5.81 15.16 10.01
N GLY A 306 5.50 14.19 10.86
CA GLY A 306 4.14 13.71 11.05
C GLY A 306 3.83 12.31 10.47
N TYR A 307 4.83 11.51 10.22
CA TYR A 307 4.67 10.08 9.91
C TYR A 307 4.78 9.20 11.13
#